data_db3d5e3e9424cd7a021679c7513b2155
#
_entry.id   db3d5e3e9424cd7a021679c7513b2155
#
_cell.length_a   1.000
_cell.length_b   1.000
_cell.length_c   1.000
_cell.angle_alpha   90.00
_cell.angle_beta   90.00
_cell.angle_gamma   90.00
#
_symmetry.space_group_name_H-M   'P 1'
#
loop_
_entity.id
_entity.type
_entity.pdbx_description
1 polymer ?
#
loop_
_entity_poly.entity_id
_entity_poly.type
_entity_poly.pdbx_seq_one_letter_code
_entity_poly.pdbx_strand_id
1 'polypeptide(L)'
;MFFSSSLPLVALDIGAHNVKLAQLKKGRKGVELVNFGMIQLPEDTVLDGELENPQALADALRNLLKSEKIKNKNAIIGISGQSVIIKKISVPLMSEEELIEMIREEAEQYIPFDIDEVHLDFAIVKAEGDVPVEKGVTNEERQMDVIIVAVRKEVIQKYMDVFKEVGMKVKVVDLSAFALENAFELNYEIDRDAAIALVNIGGSMTNINIMEAGVTAFSRDITIGGSTISEEIQKNMSIGFKEAEKIKLGIIPREMNRADIVAQVKDAVEFICREIRKTFDMYEKTSEMKVSKVYLSGGSCLMEGIDLLIHQNLNLEVEIINSFRNVYCNDKHFDEQYIEAMGPVAAIPVGLALRMSNDK
;
A
#
# COMPACT_ATOMS: atom_id res chain seq x y z
N MET A 1 -33.93 -5.74 18.06
CA MET A 1 -32.90 -4.86 17.51
C MET A 1 -32.72 -5.21 16.06
N PHE A 2 -33.16 -4.34 15.17
CA PHE A 2 -32.91 -4.47 13.73
C PHE A 2 -31.44 -4.04 13.52
N PHE A 3 -30.54 -4.97 13.28
CA PHE A 3 -29.22 -4.65 12.76
C PHE A 3 -29.44 -4.09 11.35
N SER A 4 -29.37 -2.78 11.21
CA SER A 4 -29.19 -2.14 9.92
C SER A 4 -27.84 -2.63 9.40
N SER A 5 -27.85 -3.64 8.52
CA SER A 5 -26.65 -4.04 7.79
C SER A 5 -26.36 -2.94 6.78
N SER A 6 -25.59 -1.93 7.19
CA SER A 6 -25.03 -1.00 6.23
C SER A 6 -24.23 -1.82 5.22
N LEU A 7 -24.45 -1.57 3.93
CA LEU A 7 -23.65 -2.21 2.89
C LEU A 7 -22.16 -1.86 3.13
N PRO A 8 -21.25 -2.84 2.99
CA PRO A 8 -19.81 -2.59 3.20
C PRO A 8 -19.29 -1.53 2.24
N LEU A 9 -18.34 -0.72 2.70
CA LEU A 9 -17.68 0.28 1.85
C LEU A 9 -17.05 -0.39 0.63
N VAL A 10 -16.93 0.36 -0.45
CA VAL A 10 -16.24 -0.07 -1.67
C VAL A 10 -14.79 0.40 -1.56
N ALA A 11 -13.88 -0.49 -1.25
CA ALA A 11 -12.46 -0.19 -1.21
C ALA A 11 -11.89 -0.19 -2.62
N LEU A 12 -11.19 0.88 -2.97
CA LEU A 12 -10.61 1.10 -4.29
C LEU A 12 -9.14 1.49 -4.16
N ASP A 13 -8.28 0.63 -4.68
CA ASP A 13 -6.85 0.88 -4.88
C ASP A 13 -6.64 1.31 -6.33
N ILE A 14 -6.15 2.55 -6.51
CA ILE A 14 -5.95 3.16 -7.82
C ILE A 14 -4.44 3.19 -8.09
N GLY A 15 -3.97 2.16 -8.79
CA GLY A 15 -2.57 2.07 -9.20
C GLY A 15 -2.33 2.61 -10.61
N ALA A 16 -1.07 2.62 -11.06
CA ALA A 16 -0.70 3.12 -12.38
C ALA A 16 -1.31 2.29 -13.54
N HIS A 17 -1.41 0.97 -13.37
CA HIS A 17 -1.88 0.08 -14.44
C HIS A 17 -3.30 -0.44 -14.23
N ASN A 18 -3.79 -0.47 -13.01
CA ASN A 18 -5.07 -1.09 -12.68
C ASN A 18 -5.76 -0.37 -11.53
N VAL A 19 -7.10 -0.32 -11.60
CA VAL A 19 -7.93 -0.08 -10.43
C VAL A 19 -8.36 -1.44 -9.88
N LYS A 20 -8.19 -1.64 -8.58
CA LYS A 20 -8.60 -2.85 -7.86
C LYS A 20 -9.70 -2.49 -6.87
N LEU A 21 -10.67 -3.38 -6.75
CA LEU A 21 -11.83 -3.22 -5.89
C LEU A 21 -11.93 -4.39 -4.92
N ALA A 22 -12.16 -4.10 -3.64
CA ALA A 22 -12.56 -5.10 -2.67
C ALA A 22 -13.75 -4.62 -1.82
N GLN A 23 -14.60 -5.54 -1.43
CA GLN A 23 -15.61 -5.34 -0.38
C GLN A 23 -15.53 -6.50 0.61
N LEU A 24 -15.39 -6.18 1.88
CA LEU A 24 -15.39 -7.13 2.97
C LEU A 24 -16.56 -6.87 3.90
N LYS A 25 -17.03 -7.91 4.59
CA LYS A 25 -18.02 -7.81 5.66
C LYS A 25 -17.62 -8.69 6.85
N LYS A 26 -18.03 -8.31 8.05
CA LYS A 26 -17.96 -9.20 9.22
C LYS A 26 -19.10 -10.23 9.10
N GLY A 27 -18.77 -11.50 8.99
CA GLY A 27 -19.67 -12.62 8.89
C GLY A 27 -19.54 -13.60 10.07
N ARG A 28 -20.25 -14.71 10.00
CA ARG A 28 -20.18 -15.77 11.04
C ARG A 28 -18.83 -16.50 11.03
N LYS A 29 -18.13 -16.49 9.91
CA LYS A 29 -16.83 -17.15 9.71
C LYS A 29 -15.64 -16.18 9.83
N GLY A 30 -15.84 -15.01 10.42
CA GLY A 30 -14.85 -13.95 10.50
C GLY A 30 -15.05 -12.91 9.40
N VAL A 31 -13.97 -12.44 8.80
CA VAL A 31 -14.00 -11.52 7.65
C VAL A 31 -14.35 -12.29 6.39
N GLU A 32 -15.36 -11.84 5.66
CA GLU A 32 -15.85 -12.50 4.44
C GLU A 32 -15.68 -11.58 3.23
N LEU A 33 -15.14 -12.12 2.12
CA LEU A 33 -15.08 -11.45 0.83
C LEU A 33 -16.48 -11.37 0.20
N VAL A 34 -16.91 -10.15 -0.16
CA VAL A 34 -18.20 -9.90 -0.83
C VAL A 34 -18.00 -9.69 -2.32
N ASN A 35 -17.04 -8.83 -2.69
CA ASN A 35 -16.64 -8.55 -4.07
C ASN A 35 -15.13 -8.36 -4.15
N PHE A 36 -14.55 -8.82 -5.24
CA PHE A 36 -13.19 -8.51 -5.66
C PHE A 36 -13.17 -8.39 -7.18
N GLY A 37 -12.61 -7.31 -7.68
CA GLY A 37 -12.51 -7.08 -9.11
C GLY A 37 -11.36 -6.16 -9.45
N MET A 38 -10.94 -6.19 -10.72
CA MET A 38 -9.86 -5.38 -11.22
C MET A 38 -10.15 -4.95 -12.66
N ILE A 39 -9.73 -3.73 -13.02
CA ILE A 39 -9.80 -3.22 -14.38
C ILE A 39 -8.49 -2.53 -14.75
N GLN A 40 -8.02 -2.78 -15.97
CA GLN A 40 -6.83 -2.12 -16.49
C GLN A 40 -7.12 -0.65 -16.79
N LEU A 41 -6.18 0.23 -16.45
CA LEU A 41 -6.16 1.63 -16.81
C LEU A 41 -5.40 1.84 -18.14
N PRO A 42 -5.79 2.84 -18.94
CA PRO A 42 -4.94 3.34 -20.01
C PRO A 42 -3.58 3.81 -19.47
N GLU A 43 -2.55 3.73 -20.30
CA GLU A 43 -1.23 4.28 -19.98
C GLU A 43 -1.35 5.76 -19.60
N ASP A 44 -0.47 6.24 -18.73
CA ASP A 44 -0.42 7.64 -18.27
C ASP A 44 -1.70 8.15 -17.58
N THR A 45 -2.57 7.25 -17.10
CA THR A 45 -3.74 7.65 -16.29
C THR A 45 -3.31 8.10 -14.90
N VAL A 46 -2.38 7.38 -14.28
CA VAL A 46 -1.78 7.70 -12.99
C VAL A 46 -0.27 7.53 -13.11
N LEU A 47 0.48 8.60 -12.86
CA LEU A 47 1.94 8.63 -12.88
C LEU A 47 2.45 9.00 -11.49
N ASP A 48 3.35 8.20 -10.95
CA ASP A 48 4.03 8.42 -9.66
C ASP A 48 3.07 8.72 -8.49
N GLY A 49 1.86 8.14 -8.54
CA GLY A 49 0.80 8.35 -7.56
C GLY A 49 -0.10 9.56 -7.83
N GLU A 50 0.18 10.34 -8.87
CA GLU A 50 -0.63 11.49 -9.25
C GLU A 50 -1.58 11.17 -10.41
N LEU A 51 -2.81 11.65 -10.30
CA LEU A 51 -3.84 11.48 -11.33
C LEU A 51 -3.63 12.47 -12.47
N GLU A 52 -3.25 11.98 -13.65
CA GLU A 52 -3.00 12.77 -14.86
C GLU A 52 -4.18 12.79 -15.83
N ASN A 53 -4.94 11.67 -15.91
CA ASN A 53 -6.10 11.57 -16.78
C ASN A 53 -7.38 11.23 -16.00
N PRO A 54 -8.07 12.23 -15.43
CA PRO A 54 -9.30 12.03 -14.65
C PRO A 54 -10.42 11.32 -15.42
N GLN A 55 -10.55 11.62 -16.71
CA GLN A 55 -11.62 11.04 -17.56
C GLN A 55 -11.39 9.53 -17.77
N ALA A 56 -10.16 9.11 -18.03
CA ALA A 56 -9.82 7.69 -18.19
C ALA A 56 -10.10 6.91 -16.89
N LEU A 57 -9.77 7.50 -15.74
CA LEU A 57 -10.10 6.92 -14.44
C LEU A 57 -11.61 6.84 -14.23
N ALA A 58 -12.38 7.89 -14.54
CA ALA A 58 -13.83 7.89 -14.40
C ALA A 58 -14.48 6.78 -15.23
N ASP A 59 -14.04 6.61 -16.49
CA ASP A 59 -14.57 5.57 -17.38
C ASP A 59 -14.21 4.16 -16.88
N ALA A 60 -12.99 3.94 -16.40
CA ALA A 60 -12.56 2.68 -15.79
C ALA A 60 -13.40 2.36 -14.54
N LEU A 61 -13.60 3.34 -13.65
CA LEU A 61 -14.42 3.18 -12.46
C LEU A 61 -15.87 2.82 -12.80
N ARG A 62 -16.51 3.51 -13.77
CA ARG A 62 -17.87 3.17 -14.23
C ARG A 62 -17.95 1.72 -14.70
N ASN A 63 -16.97 1.29 -15.49
CA ASN A 63 -16.93 -0.07 -16.02
C ASN A 63 -16.73 -1.11 -14.91
N LEU A 64 -15.78 -0.88 -13.99
CA LEU A 64 -15.52 -1.78 -12.86
C LEU A 64 -16.73 -1.89 -11.93
N LEU A 65 -17.33 -0.77 -11.55
CA LEU A 65 -18.51 -0.76 -10.68
C LEU A 65 -19.70 -1.48 -11.31
N LYS A 66 -19.83 -1.40 -12.64
CA LYS A 66 -20.88 -2.09 -13.40
C LYS A 66 -20.61 -3.59 -13.52
N SER A 67 -19.39 -4.03 -13.85
CA SER A 67 -19.01 -5.45 -13.96
C SER A 67 -19.20 -6.17 -12.64
N GLU A 68 -18.75 -5.55 -11.54
CA GLU A 68 -18.88 -6.11 -10.19
C GLU A 68 -20.26 -5.89 -9.56
N LYS A 69 -21.20 -5.28 -10.31
CA LYS A 69 -22.60 -5.04 -9.86
C LYS A 69 -22.68 -4.30 -8.51
N ILE A 70 -21.79 -3.35 -8.31
CA ILE A 70 -21.67 -2.59 -7.06
C ILE A 70 -22.90 -1.72 -6.84
N LYS A 71 -23.54 -1.88 -5.68
CA LYS A 71 -24.74 -1.13 -5.29
C LYS A 71 -24.44 0.00 -4.30
N ASN A 72 -23.47 -0.20 -3.42
CA ASN A 72 -23.06 0.82 -2.45
C ASN A 72 -22.35 1.97 -3.17
N LYS A 73 -22.71 3.19 -2.81
CA LYS A 73 -22.11 4.41 -3.37
C LYS A 73 -21.06 5.04 -2.46
N ASN A 74 -20.79 4.43 -1.31
CA ASN A 74 -19.77 4.91 -0.38
C ASN A 74 -18.45 4.18 -0.64
N ALA A 75 -17.40 4.93 -0.93
CA ALA A 75 -16.06 4.43 -1.22
C ALA A 75 -15.08 4.76 -0.10
N ILE A 76 -14.03 3.96 -0.04
CA ILE A 76 -12.76 4.24 0.60
C ILE A 76 -11.68 4.13 -0.47
N ILE A 77 -10.73 5.05 -0.48
CA ILE A 77 -9.62 5.06 -1.43
C ILE A 77 -8.27 5.06 -0.69
N GLY A 78 -7.28 4.41 -1.28
CA GLY A 78 -5.89 4.45 -0.85
C GLY A 78 -5.10 5.49 -1.66
N ILE A 79 -4.25 6.24 -0.98
CA ILE A 79 -3.33 7.21 -1.60
C ILE A 79 -1.90 6.82 -1.26
N SER A 80 -1.00 6.99 -2.22
CA SER A 80 0.45 6.82 -2.09
C SER A 80 1.17 7.76 -3.04
N GLY A 81 2.49 7.83 -2.95
CA GLY A 81 3.31 8.63 -3.86
C GLY A 81 4.03 9.78 -3.17
N GLN A 82 4.76 10.57 -3.97
CA GLN A 82 5.64 11.64 -3.45
C GLN A 82 4.88 12.78 -2.74
N SER A 83 3.58 12.90 -2.99
CA SER A 83 2.70 13.88 -2.35
C SER A 83 2.19 13.44 -0.97
N VAL A 84 2.62 12.25 -0.50
CA VAL A 84 2.30 11.67 0.81
C VAL A 84 3.55 11.64 1.67
N ILE A 85 3.46 12.19 2.86
CA ILE A 85 4.52 12.12 3.89
C ILE A 85 4.00 11.33 5.07
N ILE A 86 4.74 10.31 5.47
CA ILE A 86 4.52 9.56 6.71
C ILE A 86 5.81 9.67 7.52
N LYS A 87 5.72 10.21 8.73
CA LYS A 87 6.89 10.42 9.57
C LYS A 87 6.58 10.07 11.02
N LYS A 88 7.37 9.19 11.60
CA LYS A 88 7.38 8.97 13.05
C LYS A 88 8.28 10.01 13.68
N ILE A 89 7.77 10.73 14.67
CA ILE A 89 8.49 11.74 15.44
C ILE A 89 8.32 11.45 16.93
N SER A 90 9.28 11.88 17.73
CA SER A 90 9.20 11.86 19.19
C SER A 90 8.98 13.27 19.71
N VAL A 91 7.93 13.47 20.48
CA VAL A 91 7.55 14.75 21.09
C VAL A 91 7.48 14.61 22.60
N PRO A 92 7.59 15.70 23.37
CA PRO A 92 7.37 15.64 24.82
C PRO A 92 6.03 15.02 25.17
N LEU A 93 5.98 14.26 26.28
CA LEU A 93 4.74 13.64 26.73
C LEU A 93 3.70 14.69 27.10
N MET A 94 2.57 14.65 26.43
CA MET A 94 1.47 15.60 26.62
C MET A 94 0.12 14.94 26.34
N SER A 95 -0.97 15.63 26.65
CA SER A 95 -2.32 15.19 26.31
C SER A 95 -2.60 15.29 24.80
N GLU A 96 -3.61 14.55 24.32
CA GLU A 96 -4.03 14.64 22.91
C GLU A 96 -4.49 16.06 22.53
N GLU A 97 -5.14 16.78 23.46
CA GLU A 97 -5.56 18.18 23.26
C GLU A 97 -4.36 19.10 23.06
N GLU A 98 -3.32 18.98 23.86
CA GLU A 98 -2.09 19.77 23.73
C GLU A 98 -1.35 19.42 22.42
N LEU A 99 -1.35 18.14 22.06
CA LEU A 99 -0.73 17.68 20.82
C LEU A 99 -1.44 18.27 19.59
N ILE A 100 -2.76 18.32 19.56
CA ILE A 100 -3.54 18.95 18.47
C ILE A 100 -3.11 20.39 18.22
N GLU A 101 -2.85 21.14 19.27
CA GLU A 101 -2.42 22.56 19.15
C GLU A 101 -0.98 22.68 18.63
N MET A 102 -0.10 21.78 19.04
CA MET A 102 1.33 21.85 18.74
C MET A 102 1.72 21.13 17.44
N ILE A 103 1.01 20.06 17.07
CA ILE A 103 1.44 19.14 16.00
C ILE A 103 1.65 19.82 14.65
N ARG A 104 0.92 20.90 14.39
CA ARG A 104 1.04 21.66 13.14
C ARG A 104 2.41 22.35 13.03
N GLU A 105 2.85 23.01 14.11
CA GLU A 105 4.16 23.69 14.16
C GLU A 105 5.31 22.66 14.12
N GLU A 106 5.16 21.55 14.84
CA GLU A 106 6.14 20.47 14.80
C GLU A 106 6.23 19.84 13.40
N ALA A 107 5.11 19.61 12.73
CA ALA A 107 5.05 19.01 11.42
C ALA A 107 5.75 19.82 10.33
N GLU A 108 5.75 21.16 10.44
CA GLU A 108 6.44 22.05 9.47
C GLU A 108 7.93 21.74 9.33
N GLN A 109 8.57 21.18 10.37
CA GLN A 109 10.00 20.82 10.32
C GLN A 109 10.29 19.59 9.44
N TYR A 110 9.26 18.77 9.17
CA TYR A 110 9.40 17.49 8.50
C TYR A 110 8.70 17.43 7.14
N ILE A 111 7.75 18.35 6.90
CA ILE A 111 6.93 18.37 5.68
C ILE A 111 7.54 19.35 4.68
N PRO A 112 7.96 18.89 3.47
CA PRO A 112 8.60 19.76 2.48
C PRO A 112 7.59 20.59 1.66
N PHE A 113 6.35 20.73 2.13
CA PHE A 113 5.26 21.47 1.53
C PHE A 113 4.77 22.56 2.47
N ASP A 114 4.10 23.55 1.93
CA ASP A 114 3.39 24.54 2.76
C ASP A 114 2.31 23.80 3.59
N ILE A 115 2.32 24.00 4.89
CA ILE A 115 1.40 23.33 5.81
C ILE A 115 -0.07 23.67 5.51
N ASP A 116 -0.32 24.83 4.90
CA ASP A 116 -1.64 25.24 4.46
C ASP A 116 -2.11 24.51 3.19
N GLU A 117 -1.21 23.90 2.43
CA GLU A 117 -1.51 23.14 1.21
C GLU A 117 -1.70 21.64 1.46
N VAL A 118 -1.52 21.16 2.69
CA VAL A 118 -1.67 19.74 3.03
C VAL A 118 -2.87 19.49 3.95
N HIS A 119 -3.42 18.29 3.86
CA HIS A 119 -4.18 17.68 4.95
C HIS A 119 -3.18 17.01 5.89
N LEU A 120 -3.20 17.45 7.14
CA LEU A 120 -2.37 16.90 8.22
C LEU A 120 -3.25 16.07 9.14
N ASP A 121 -2.76 14.88 9.50
CA ASP A 121 -3.35 13.99 10.50
C ASP A 121 -2.24 13.36 11.33
N PHE A 122 -2.57 12.80 12.49
CA PHE A 122 -1.57 12.14 13.34
C PHE A 122 -2.18 10.99 14.14
N ALA A 123 -1.31 10.08 14.59
CA ALA A 123 -1.66 9.00 15.51
C ALA A 123 -0.58 8.84 16.58
N ILE A 124 -1.00 8.69 17.84
CA ILE A 124 -0.10 8.39 18.96
C ILE A 124 0.24 6.90 18.91
N VAL A 125 1.53 6.57 18.78
CA VAL A 125 2.02 5.18 18.69
C VAL A 125 2.27 4.58 20.07
N LYS A 126 2.82 5.39 21.00
CA LYS A 126 3.01 5.05 22.41
C LYS A 126 2.35 6.10 23.28
N ALA A 127 1.34 5.67 24.02
CA ALA A 127 0.64 6.52 24.98
C ALA A 127 1.35 6.56 26.35
N GLU A 128 0.89 7.45 27.21
CA GLU A 128 1.46 7.68 28.56
C GLU A 128 1.65 6.39 29.40
N GLY A 129 0.75 5.41 29.27
CA GLY A 129 0.82 4.13 30.00
C GLY A 129 1.88 3.15 29.51
N ASP A 130 2.35 3.30 28.29
CA ASP A 130 3.33 2.42 27.64
C ASP A 130 4.77 2.92 27.80
N VAL A 131 4.96 4.15 28.32
CA VAL A 131 6.28 4.71 28.57
C VAL A 131 6.77 4.25 29.96
N PRO A 132 7.88 3.48 30.03
CA PRO A 132 8.40 3.01 31.32
C PRO A 132 8.68 4.17 32.28
N VAL A 133 8.19 4.07 33.51
CA VAL A 133 8.47 5.07 34.54
C VAL A 133 9.87 4.81 35.07
N GLU A 134 10.86 5.47 34.53
CA GLU A 134 12.20 5.46 35.09
C GLU A 134 12.24 6.35 36.35
N LYS A 135 12.85 5.81 37.43
CA LYS A 135 12.97 6.54 38.70
C LYS A 135 13.86 7.78 38.51
N GLY A 136 13.28 8.96 38.67
CA GLY A 136 14.00 10.23 38.66
C GLY A 136 13.86 11.07 37.39
N VAL A 137 13.11 10.60 36.39
CA VAL A 137 12.77 11.36 35.18
C VAL A 137 11.49 12.16 35.42
N THR A 138 11.53 13.45 35.15
CA THR A 138 10.33 14.33 35.22
C THR A 138 9.44 14.10 34.00
N ASN A 139 8.15 14.44 34.05
CA ASN A 139 7.24 14.32 32.92
C ASN A 139 7.70 15.13 31.70
N GLU A 140 8.41 16.24 31.92
CA GLU A 140 8.98 17.09 30.87
C GLU A 140 10.14 16.44 30.10
N GLU A 141 10.79 15.43 30.71
CA GLU A 141 11.89 14.64 30.06
C GLU A 141 11.37 13.39 29.37
N ARG A 142 10.08 13.04 29.53
CA ARG A 142 9.46 11.89 28.89
C ARG A 142 9.01 12.25 27.49
N GLN A 143 9.16 11.31 26.58
CA GLN A 143 8.75 11.47 25.18
C GLN A 143 7.69 10.44 24.81
N MET A 144 6.83 10.80 23.88
CA MET A 144 5.89 9.90 23.22
C MET A 144 6.14 9.91 21.71
N ASP A 145 5.89 8.76 21.10
CA ASP A 145 6.03 8.58 19.66
C ASP A 145 4.70 8.88 18.96
N VAL A 146 4.76 9.71 17.92
CA VAL A 146 3.62 10.13 17.11
C VAL A 146 3.95 9.87 15.64
N ILE A 147 3.03 9.28 14.90
CA ILE A 147 3.09 9.24 13.45
C ILE A 147 2.32 10.45 12.93
N ILE A 148 2.99 11.30 12.16
CA ILE A 148 2.34 12.37 11.39
C ILE A 148 2.17 11.93 9.95
N VAL A 149 1.05 12.34 9.37
CA VAL A 149 0.70 12.09 7.97
C VAL A 149 0.35 13.41 7.32
N ALA A 150 0.93 13.70 6.17
CA ALA A 150 0.55 14.85 5.37
C ALA A 150 0.34 14.46 3.91
N VAL A 151 -0.75 14.94 3.32
CA VAL A 151 -1.09 14.70 1.91
C VAL A 151 -1.48 16.02 1.26
N ARG A 152 -0.94 16.32 0.08
CA ARG A 152 -1.28 17.55 -0.66
C ARG A 152 -2.78 17.59 -0.98
N LYS A 153 -3.43 18.70 -0.64
CA LYS A 153 -4.89 18.92 -0.82
C LYS A 153 -5.32 18.74 -2.28
N GLU A 154 -4.50 19.21 -3.21
CA GLU A 154 -4.79 19.11 -4.65
C GLU A 154 -4.89 17.66 -5.15
N VAL A 155 -4.04 16.75 -4.61
CA VAL A 155 -4.08 15.33 -4.97
C VAL A 155 -5.40 14.72 -4.53
N ILE A 156 -5.79 14.94 -3.28
CA ILE A 156 -7.06 14.45 -2.77
C ILE A 156 -8.23 15.02 -3.58
N GLN A 157 -8.19 16.33 -3.90
CA GLN A 157 -9.26 17.00 -4.62
C GLN A 157 -9.47 16.42 -6.04
N LYS A 158 -8.39 16.12 -6.77
CA LYS A 158 -8.46 15.46 -8.09
C LYS A 158 -9.26 14.15 -8.02
N TYR A 159 -8.95 13.29 -7.03
CA TYR A 159 -9.70 12.05 -6.83
C TYR A 159 -11.15 12.30 -6.42
N MET A 160 -11.40 13.22 -5.49
CA MET A 160 -12.77 13.54 -5.03
C MET A 160 -13.66 13.97 -6.19
N ASP A 161 -13.14 14.75 -7.13
CA ASP A 161 -13.87 15.23 -8.30
C ASP A 161 -14.25 14.08 -9.24
N VAL A 162 -13.33 13.13 -9.51
CA VAL A 162 -13.61 11.93 -10.29
C VAL A 162 -14.68 11.06 -9.60
N PHE A 163 -14.56 10.82 -8.30
CA PHE A 163 -15.54 10.01 -7.58
C PHE A 163 -16.92 10.64 -7.57
N LYS A 164 -17.01 11.96 -7.45
CA LYS A 164 -18.26 12.72 -7.57
C LYS A 164 -18.87 12.57 -8.97
N GLU A 165 -18.06 12.62 -10.03
CA GLU A 165 -18.50 12.46 -11.41
C GLU A 165 -19.09 11.06 -11.67
N VAL A 166 -18.50 10.01 -11.11
CA VAL A 166 -19.02 8.64 -11.24
C VAL A 166 -20.15 8.32 -10.25
N GLY A 167 -20.62 9.30 -9.47
CA GLY A 167 -21.72 9.17 -8.54
C GLY A 167 -21.38 8.35 -7.29
N MET A 168 -20.09 8.32 -6.90
CA MET A 168 -19.60 7.73 -5.66
C MET A 168 -19.32 8.82 -4.63
N LYS A 169 -19.41 8.45 -3.35
CA LYS A 169 -19.05 9.33 -2.23
C LYS A 169 -17.88 8.72 -1.47
N VAL A 170 -16.73 9.33 -1.57
CA VAL A 170 -15.57 8.95 -0.75
C VAL A 170 -15.87 9.30 0.70
N LYS A 171 -15.78 8.32 1.57
CA LYS A 171 -16.03 8.42 3.02
C LYS A 171 -14.74 8.47 3.81
N VAL A 172 -13.74 7.78 3.32
CA VAL A 172 -12.42 7.67 3.93
C VAL A 172 -11.39 7.77 2.82
N VAL A 173 -10.35 8.54 3.05
CA VAL A 173 -9.09 8.54 2.33
C VAL A 173 -8.06 7.97 3.28
N ASP A 174 -7.46 6.85 2.94
CA ASP A 174 -6.44 6.19 3.74
C ASP A 174 -5.12 6.12 2.98
N LEU A 175 -4.04 5.75 3.63
CA LEU A 175 -2.75 5.57 2.98
C LEU A 175 -2.53 4.11 2.58
N SER A 176 -1.97 3.90 1.39
CA SER A 176 -1.66 2.55 0.90
C SER A 176 -0.72 1.78 1.83
N ALA A 177 0.19 2.49 2.53
CA ALA A 177 1.08 1.89 3.53
C ALA A 177 0.31 1.30 4.71
N PHE A 178 -0.66 2.03 5.28
CA PHE A 178 -1.48 1.55 6.39
C PHE A 178 -2.51 0.49 5.95
N ALA A 179 -3.03 0.63 4.74
CA ALA A 179 -3.87 -0.42 4.17
C ALA A 179 -3.09 -1.75 4.03
N LEU A 180 -1.83 -1.70 3.60
CA LEU A 180 -0.97 -2.87 3.52
C LEU A 180 -0.71 -3.48 4.90
N GLU A 181 -0.46 -2.65 5.92
CA GLU A 181 -0.32 -3.04 7.32
C GLU A 181 -1.60 -3.74 7.82
N ASN A 182 -2.78 -3.13 7.63
CA ASN A 182 -4.07 -3.74 8.01
C ASN A 182 -4.30 -5.12 7.35
N ALA A 183 -3.95 -5.26 6.06
CA ALA A 183 -4.07 -6.54 5.36
C ALA A 183 -3.08 -7.57 5.91
N PHE A 184 -1.88 -7.16 6.30
CA PHE A 184 -0.87 -8.01 6.92
C PHE A 184 -1.34 -8.47 8.30
N GLU A 185 -1.77 -7.58 9.17
CA GLU A 185 -2.26 -7.89 10.51
C GLU A 185 -3.45 -8.86 10.53
N LEU A 186 -4.35 -8.76 9.55
CA LEU A 186 -5.45 -9.72 9.43
C LEU A 186 -4.94 -11.14 9.16
N ASN A 187 -3.85 -11.29 8.39
CA ASN A 187 -3.47 -12.57 7.76
C ASN A 187 -2.23 -13.23 8.39
N TYR A 188 -1.43 -12.46 9.13
CA TYR A 188 -0.15 -12.91 9.69
C TYR A 188 0.00 -12.54 11.15
N GLU A 189 0.75 -13.35 11.88
CA GLU A 189 1.14 -13.03 13.25
C GLU A 189 2.26 -12.00 13.25
N ILE A 190 2.16 -11.04 14.16
CA ILE A 190 3.14 -9.97 14.32
C ILE A 190 4.19 -10.41 15.33
N ASP A 191 5.44 -10.52 14.88
CA ASP A 191 6.58 -10.62 15.76
C ASP A 191 6.94 -9.22 16.30
N ARG A 192 6.69 -9.00 17.58
CA ARG A 192 6.94 -7.71 18.23
C ARG A 192 8.41 -7.46 18.57
N ASP A 193 9.23 -8.49 18.49
CA ASP A 193 10.68 -8.42 18.77
C ASP A 193 11.50 -8.26 17.48
N ALA A 194 10.84 -8.12 16.33
CA ALA A 194 11.47 -8.00 15.03
C ALA A 194 11.03 -6.76 14.26
N ALA A 195 11.92 -6.23 13.43
CA ALA A 195 11.55 -5.29 12.37
C ALA A 195 11.34 -6.06 11.06
N ILE A 196 10.19 -5.86 10.42
CA ILE A 196 9.83 -6.46 9.15
C ILE A 196 9.55 -5.39 8.10
N ALA A 197 9.78 -5.68 6.83
CA ALA A 197 9.42 -4.79 5.74
C ALA A 197 8.25 -5.34 4.94
N LEU A 198 7.18 -4.57 4.83
CA LEU A 198 6.09 -4.78 3.88
C LEU A 198 6.44 -4.01 2.60
N VAL A 199 6.65 -4.73 1.50
CA VAL A 199 7.08 -4.15 0.22
C VAL A 199 6.05 -4.45 -0.83
N ASN A 200 5.36 -3.40 -1.31
CA ASN A 200 4.37 -3.52 -2.38
C ASN A 200 4.98 -3.02 -3.69
N ILE A 201 5.34 -3.95 -4.58
CA ILE A 201 5.90 -3.63 -5.90
C ILE A 201 4.75 -3.48 -6.91
N GLY A 202 4.33 -2.23 -7.11
CA GLY A 202 3.31 -1.85 -8.06
C GLY A 202 3.83 -1.76 -9.50
N GLY A 203 3.06 -1.10 -10.39
CA GLY A 203 3.47 -0.83 -11.76
C GLY A 203 4.59 0.21 -11.85
N SER A 204 4.33 1.45 -11.47
CA SER A 204 5.29 2.56 -11.52
C SER A 204 6.01 2.82 -10.20
N MET A 205 5.49 2.33 -9.08
CA MET A 205 6.03 2.60 -7.75
C MET A 205 6.19 1.35 -6.91
N THR A 206 7.11 1.42 -5.95
CA THR A 206 7.22 0.48 -4.84
C THR A 206 7.01 1.23 -3.53
N ASN A 207 6.01 0.78 -2.75
CA ASN A 207 5.74 1.27 -1.41
C ASN A 207 6.47 0.36 -0.41
N ILE A 208 7.25 0.96 0.48
CA ILE A 208 8.01 0.25 1.51
C ILE A 208 7.52 0.75 2.86
N ASN A 209 6.95 -0.14 3.67
CA ASN A 209 6.54 0.13 5.03
C ASN A 209 7.30 -0.79 5.98
N ILE A 210 8.14 -0.23 6.85
CA ILE A 210 8.89 -0.99 7.85
C ILE A 210 8.12 -0.90 9.17
N MET A 211 7.74 -2.06 9.67
CA MET A 211 7.05 -2.22 10.96
C MET A 211 8.06 -2.65 12.02
N GLU A 212 7.98 -2.05 13.19
CA GLU A 212 8.73 -2.37 14.38
C GLU A 212 7.76 -2.50 15.55
N ALA A 213 7.84 -3.60 16.30
CA ALA A 213 6.91 -3.92 17.38
C ALA A 213 5.41 -3.92 16.96
N GLY A 214 5.14 -4.15 15.68
CA GLY A 214 3.79 -4.24 15.14
C GLY A 214 3.17 -2.91 14.71
N VAL A 215 3.96 -1.85 14.59
CA VAL A 215 3.49 -0.54 14.11
C VAL A 215 4.44 0.01 13.06
N THR A 216 3.95 0.85 12.16
CA THR A 216 4.79 1.55 11.18
C THR A 216 5.87 2.39 11.89
N ALA A 217 7.14 2.07 11.63
CA ALA A 217 8.29 2.81 12.12
C ALA A 217 8.89 3.71 11.03
N PHE A 218 8.86 3.25 9.79
CA PHE A 218 9.39 3.98 8.64
C PHE A 218 8.61 3.64 7.39
N SER A 219 8.24 4.65 6.60
CA SER A 219 7.56 4.44 5.32
C SER A 219 8.20 5.30 4.23
N ARG A 220 8.34 4.72 3.03
CA ARG A 220 8.85 5.41 1.86
C ARG A 220 8.29 4.83 0.57
N ASP A 221 7.84 5.72 -0.30
CA ASP A 221 7.48 5.40 -1.67
C ASP A 221 8.65 5.71 -2.61
N ILE A 222 8.99 4.79 -3.49
CA ILE A 222 10.00 4.99 -4.53
C ILE A 222 9.34 4.86 -5.91
N THR A 223 9.68 5.78 -6.83
CA THR A 223 9.14 5.83 -8.21
C THR A 223 9.82 4.83 -9.13
N ILE A 224 9.89 3.59 -8.70
CA ILE A 224 10.44 2.44 -9.39
C ILE A 224 9.52 1.27 -9.10
N GLY A 225 9.06 0.57 -10.14
CA GLY A 225 8.16 -0.56 -10.00
C GLY A 225 8.35 -1.60 -11.11
N GLY A 226 7.34 -2.42 -11.30
CA GLY A 226 7.35 -3.49 -12.30
C GLY A 226 7.48 -3.00 -13.75
N SER A 227 7.11 -1.76 -14.05
CA SER A 227 7.30 -1.15 -15.39
C SER A 227 8.77 -1.05 -15.76
N THR A 228 9.65 -0.80 -14.78
CA THR A 228 11.11 -0.76 -15.00
C THR A 228 11.63 -2.07 -15.60
N ILE A 229 11.08 -3.21 -15.14
CA ILE A 229 11.43 -4.53 -15.71
C ILE A 229 10.96 -4.63 -17.15
N SER A 230 9.75 -4.19 -17.44
CA SER A 230 9.16 -4.24 -18.79
C SER A 230 9.86 -3.28 -19.74
N GLU A 231 10.26 -2.11 -19.28
CA GLU A 231 11.02 -1.12 -20.06
C GLU A 231 12.42 -1.66 -20.44
N GLU A 232 13.10 -2.34 -19.54
CA GLU A 232 14.39 -2.98 -19.86
C GLU A 232 14.21 -4.10 -20.90
N ILE A 233 13.18 -4.95 -20.77
CA ILE A 233 12.84 -5.97 -21.77
C ILE A 233 12.50 -5.31 -23.11
N GLN A 234 11.66 -4.27 -23.11
CA GLN A 234 11.27 -3.52 -24.30
C GLN A 234 12.46 -2.95 -25.05
N LYS A 235 13.34 -2.26 -24.32
CA LYS A 235 14.54 -1.61 -24.87
C LYS A 235 15.50 -2.62 -25.51
N ASN A 236 15.79 -3.69 -24.79
CA ASN A 236 16.80 -4.65 -25.21
C ASN A 236 16.31 -5.57 -26.34
N MET A 237 14.99 -5.81 -26.42
CA MET A 237 14.40 -6.66 -27.45
C MET A 237 13.74 -5.89 -28.59
N SER A 238 13.66 -4.55 -28.49
CA SER A 238 13.01 -3.67 -29.48
C SER A 238 11.55 -4.09 -29.79
N ILE A 239 10.79 -4.45 -28.75
CA ILE A 239 9.38 -4.86 -28.80
C ILE A 239 8.47 -3.81 -28.16
N GLY A 240 7.14 -3.97 -28.27
CA GLY A 240 6.18 -3.08 -27.62
C GLY A 240 6.05 -3.34 -26.11
N PHE A 241 5.67 -2.31 -25.33
CA PHE A 241 5.51 -2.41 -23.86
C PHE A 241 4.54 -3.55 -23.45
N LYS A 242 3.40 -3.69 -24.14
CA LYS A 242 2.43 -4.76 -23.87
C LYS A 242 3.00 -6.17 -24.06
N GLU A 243 3.92 -6.33 -25.01
CA GLU A 243 4.59 -7.60 -25.24
C GLU A 243 5.65 -7.84 -24.16
N ALA A 244 6.40 -6.81 -23.76
CA ALA A 244 7.35 -6.86 -22.67
C ALA A 244 6.66 -7.25 -21.34
N GLU A 245 5.48 -6.70 -21.05
CA GLU A 245 4.66 -7.08 -19.90
C GLU A 245 4.30 -8.56 -19.89
N LYS A 246 3.89 -9.13 -21.03
CA LYS A 246 3.61 -10.56 -21.16
C LYS A 246 4.84 -11.41 -20.91
N ILE A 247 5.98 -11.00 -21.48
CA ILE A 247 7.26 -11.69 -21.31
C ILE A 247 7.70 -11.67 -19.85
N LYS A 248 7.58 -10.53 -19.18
CA LYS A 248 7.84 -10.39 -17.74
C LYS A 248 7.02 -11.40 -16.91
N LEU A 249 5.77 -11.63 -17.28
CA LEU A 249 4.89 -12.61 -16.64
C LEU A 249 5.10 -14.06 -17.11
N GLY A 250 6.19 -14.35 -17.84
CA GLY A 250 6.55 -15.71 -18.27
C GLY A 250 5.91 -16.16 -19.58
N ILE A 251 5.12 -15.31 -20.25
CA ILE A 251 4.54 -15.61 -21.58
C ILE A 251 5.58 -15.27 -22.64
N ILE A 252 6.52 -16.20 -22.85
CA ILE A 252 7.67 -16.00 -23.72
C ILE A 252 7.39 -16.62 -25.10
N PRO A 253 7.48 -15.87 -26.22
CA PRO A 253 7.42 -16.40 -27.56
C PRO A 253 8.49 -17.47 -27.81
N ARG A 254 8.15 -18.53 -28.58
CA ARG A 254 9.05 -19.69 -28.79
C ARG A 254 10.37 -19.33 -29.49
N GLU A 255 10.35 -18.27 -30.31
CA GLU A 255 11.49 -17.77 -31.05
C GLU A 255 12.48 -16.96 -30.21
N MET A 256 12.11 -16.57 -28.99
CA MET A 256 12.96 -15.79 -28.11
C MET A 256 13.83 -16.68 -27.20
N ASN A 257 15.06 -16.21 -26.96
CA ASN A 257 15.97 -16.91 -26.04
C ASN A 257 15.57 -16.61 -24.59
N ARG A 258 15.09 -17.64 -23.89
CA ARG A 258 14.67 -17.53 -22.49
C ARG A 258 15.82 -17.10 -21.56
N ALA A 259 17.06 -17.50 -21.83
CA ALA A 259 18.20 -17.15 -20.99
C ALA A 259 18.51 -15.64 -21.04
N ASP A 260 18.38 -15.00 -22.20
CA ASP A 260 18.60 -13.56 -22.35
C ASP A 260 17.52 -12.76 -21.62
N ILE A 261 16.27 -13.23 -21.63
CA ILE A 261 15.16 -12.63 -20.90
C ILE A 261 15.40 -12.72 -19.40
N VAL A 262 15.77 -13.89 -18.90
CA VAL A 262 16.05 -14.12 -17.47
C VAL A 262 17.18 -13.20 -16.98
N ALA A 263 18.23 -13.00 -17.77
CA ALA A 263 19.31 -12.08 -17.43
C ALA A 263 18.82 -10.63 -17.27
N GLN A 264 18.01 -10.14 -18.21
CA GLN A 264 17.46 -8.80 -18.17
C GLN A 264 16.50 -8.57 -17.01
N VAL A 265 15.63 -9.54 -16.74
CA VAL A 265 14.75 -9.53 -15.56
C VAL A 265 15.58 -9.44 -14.28
N LYS A 266 16.66 -10.23 -14.19
CA LYS A 266 17.55 -10.24 -13.03
C LYS A 266 18.19 -8.86 -12.80
N ASP A 267 18.73 -8.24 -13.84
CA ASP A 267 19.37 -6.91 -13.74
C ASP A 267 18.39 -5.82 -13.30
N ALA A 268 17.16 -5.86 -13.83
CA ALA A 268 16.11 -4.91 -13.45
C ALA A 268 15.65 -5.13 -11.99
N VAL A 269 15.49 -6.38 -11.55
CA VAL A 269 15.15 -6.71 -10.14
C VAL A 269 16.29 -6.29 -9.20
N GLU A 270 17.56 -6.48 -9.59
CA GLU A 270 18.71 -6.01 -8.82
C GLU A 270 18.67 -4.49 -8.60
N PHE A 271 18.28 -3.72 -9.63
CA PHE A 271 18.09 -2.29 -9.50
C PHE A 271 17.01 -1.93 -8.47
N ILE A 272 15.85 -2.58 -8.52
CA ILE A 272 14.78 -2.40 -7.53
C ILE A 272 15.30 -2.75 -6.11
N CYS A 273 16.01 -3.85 -5.96
CA CYS A 273 16.58 -4.28 -4.67
C CYS A 273 17.59 -3.28 -4.10
N ARG A 274 18.38 -2.62 -4.93
CA ARG A 274 19.30 -1.55 -4.47
C ARG A 274 18.54 -0.37 -3.86
N GLU A 275 17.43 0.02 -4.44
CA GLU A 275 16.60 1.11 -3.89
C GLU A 275 15.87 0.68 -2.60
N ILE A 276 15.39 -0.57 -2.53
CA ILE A 276 14.84 -1.15 -1.29
C ILE A 276 15.92 -1.15 -0.19
N ARG A 277 17.15 -1.59 -0.50
CA ARG A 277 18.28 -1.60 0.46
C ARG A 277 18.59 -0.20 0.98
N LYS A 278 18.62 0.81 0.12
CA LYS A 278 18.81 2.21 0.55
C LYS A 278 17.75 2.64 1.57
N THR A 279 16.50 2.18 1.38
CA THR A 279 15.42 2.48 2.33
C THR A 279 15.65 1.80 3.67
N PHE A 280 16.11 0.54 3.67
CA PHE A 280 16.47 -0.17 4.90
C PHE A 280 17.64 0.52 5.61
N ASP A 281 18.68 0.92 4.85
CA ASP A 281 19.83 1.66 5.40
C ASP A 281 19.43 3.02 6.02
N MET A 282 18.37 3.67 5.48
CA MET A 282 17.82 4.90 6.07
C MET A 282 17.13 4.64 7.40
N TYR A 283 16.30 3.59 7.46
CA TYR A 283 15.64 3.16 8.70
C TYR A 283 16.66 2.75 9.77
N GLU A 284 17.64 1.89 9.42
CA GLU A 284 18.67 1.37 10.33
C GLU A 284 19.61 2.45 10.90
N LYS A 285 19.62 3.66 10.33
CA LYS A 285 20.32 4.82 10.92
C LYS A 285 19.57 5.48 12.08
N THR A 286 18.27 5.27 12.15
CA THR A 286 17.38 5.91 13.12
C THR A 286 16.75 4.90 14.10
N SER A 287 16.99 3.61 13.90
CA SER A 287 16.54 2.52 14.76
C SER A 287 17.71 1.63 15.17
N GLU A 288 17.63 1.03 16.35
CA GLU A 288 18.57 -0.02 16.80
C GLU A 288 18.26 -1.38 16.16
N MET A 289 17.06 -1.55 15.58
CA MET A 289 16.64 -2.77 14.93
C MET A 289 17.02 -2.79 13.45
N LYS A 290 17.20 -4.01 12.93
CA LYS A 290 17.44 -4.25 11.51
C LYS A 290 16.27 -5.00 10.92
N VAL A 291 15.98 -4.73 9.63
CA VAL A 291 14.98 -5.51 8.90
C VAL A 291 15.41 -6.97 8.85
N SER A 292 14.59 -7.87 9.38
CA SER A 292 14.85 -9.30 9.48
C SER A 292 14.16 -10.12 8.39
N LYS A 293 13.00 -9.64 7.89
CA LYS A 293 12.18 -10.33 6.90
C LYS A 293 11.45 -9.34 6.00
N VAL A 294 11.24 -9.75 4.76
CA VAL A 294 10.49 -8.97 3.75
C VAL A 294 9.22 -9.73 3.37
N TYR A 295 8.11 -9.05 3.41
CA TYR A 295 6.83 -9.53 2.89
C TYR A 295 6.48 -8.75 1.62
N LEU A 296 6.32 -9.49 0.50
CA LEU A 296 6.08 -8.90 -0.82
C LEU A 296 4.60 -8.91 -1.17
N SER A 297 4.15 -7.82 -1.78
CA SER A 297 2.84 -7.68 -2.38
C SER A 297 2.91 -6.88 -3.69
N GLY A 298 1.77 -6.69 -4.33
CA GLY A 298 1.65 -5.94 -5.57
C GLY A 298 1.65 -6.81 -6.83
N GLY A 299 1.38 -6.17 -7.96
CA GLY A 299 1.24 -6.85 -9.25
C GLY A 299 2.51 -7.54 -9.74
N SER A 300 3.68 -7.05 -9.36
CA SER A 300 4.96 -7.66 -9.74
C SER A 300 5.20 -9.01 -9.08
N CYS A 301 4.48 -9.34 -7.99
CA CYS A 301 4.55 -10.67 -7.37
C CYS A 301 3.94 -11.79 -8.23
N LEU A 302 3.24 -11.45 -9.31
CA LEU A 302 2.79 -12.43 -10.31
C LEU A 302 3.92 -12.94 -11.21
N MET A 303 5.09 -12.32 -11.15
CA MET A 303 6.28 -12.77 -11.86
C MET A 303 6.88 -13.99 -11.16
N GLU A 304 7.02 -15.11 -11.88
CA GLU A 304 7.57 -16.34 -11.35
C GLU A 304 9.01 -16.14 -10.80
N GLY A 305 9.24 -16.51 -9.55
CA GLY A 305 10.55 -16.48 -8.91
C GLY A 305 11.05 -15.10 -8.46
N ILE A 306 10.18 -14.07 -8.43
CA ILE A 306 10.55 -12.73 -7.95
C ILE A 306 11.02 -12.75 -6.50
N ASP A 307 10.39 -13.56 -5.67
CA ASP A 307 10.73 -13.75 -4.26
C ASP A 307 12.15 -14.28 -4.08
N LEU A 308 12.53 -15.28 -4.88
CA LEU A 308 13.88 -15.85 -4.89
C LEU A 308 14.93 -14.84 -5.36
N LEU A 309 14.61 -14.04 -6.39
CA LEU A 309 15.52 -12.98 -6.88
C LEU A 309 15.72 -11.91 -5.82
N ILE A 310 14.67 -11.48 -5.14
CA ILE A 310 14.75 -10.47 -4.08
C ILE A 310 15.48 -11.05 -2.86
N HIS A 311 15.19 -12.30 -2.46
CA HIS A 311 15.92 -13.00 -1.41
C HIS A 311 17.44 -13.01 -1.66
N GLN A 312 17.86 -13.39 -2.88
CA GLN A 312 19.26 -13.46 -3.25
C GLN A 312 19.96 -12.07 -3.21
N ASN A 313 19.25 -11.01 -3.62
CA ASN A 313 19.80 -9.66 -3.67
C ASN A 313 19.84 -8.98 -2.30
N LEU A 314 18.82 -9.17 -1.47
CA LEU A 314 18.74 -8.55 -0.14
C LEU A 314 19.41 -9.39 0.95
N ASN A 315 19.62 -10.69 0.71
CA ASN A 315 20.07 -11.68 1.71
C ASN A 315 19.18 -11.68 2.97
N LEU A 316 17.86 -11.62 2.76
CA LEU A 316 16.82 -11.65 3.78
C LEU A 316 15.80 -12.72 3.43
N GLU A 317 15.09 -13.24 4.42
CA GLU A 317 13.90 -14.07 4.16
C GLU A 317 12.84 -13.23 3.45
N VAL A 318 12.24 -13.81 2.40
CA VAL A 318 11.22 -13.15 1.58
C VAL A 318 10.00 -14.06 1.48
N GLU A 319 8.82 -13.52 1.76
CA GLU A 319 7.54 -14.22 1.66
C GLU A 319 6.54 -13.38 0.85
N ILE A 320 5.85 -14.00 -0.10
CA ILE A 320 4.77 -13.33 -0.84
C ILE A 320 3.50 -13.38 0.01
N ILE A 321 2.88 -12.22 0.23
CA ILE A 321 1.65 -12.08 1.02
C ILE A 321 0.47 -12.75 0.30
N ASN A 322 -0.32 -13.53 1.04
CA ASN A 322 -1.67 -13.89 0.66
C ASN A 322 -2.68 -13.11 1.51
N SER A 323 -3.27 -12.07 0.94
CA SER A 323 -4.21 -11.17 1.62
C SER A 323 -5.57 -11.81 1.91
N PHE A 324 -5.82 -13.00 1.38
CA PHE A 324 -7.06 -13.76 1.62
C PHE A 324 -6.88 -14.95 2.56
N ARG A 325 -5.70 -15.12 3.19
CA ARG A 325 -5.37 -16.26 4.06
C ARG A 325 -6.38 -16.45 5.20
N ASN A 326 -6.81 -15.37 5.84
CA ASN A 326 -7.80 -15.35 6.92
C ASN A 326 -9.13 -14.69 6.50
N VAL A 327 -9.36 -14.59 5.20
CA VAL A 327 -10.62 -14.06 4.64
C VAL A 327 -11.43 -15.24 4.08
N TYR A 328 -12.67 -15.38 4.54
CA TYR A 328 -13.56 -16.40 3.99
C TYR A 328 -14.02 -16.00 2.60
N CYS A 329 -13.61 -16.75 1.59
CA CYS A 329 -14.07 -16.63 0.21
C CYS A 329 -15.05 -17.76 -0.08
N ASN A 330 -16.26 -17.41 -0.55
CA ASN A 330 -17.28 -18.42 -0.87
C ASN A 330 -17.00 -19.01 -2.25
N ASP A 331 -16.70 -20.32 -2.31
CA ASP A 331 -16.40 -21.10 -3.51
C ASP A 331 -17.50 -21.12 -4.59
N LYS A 332 -18.73 -20.74 -4.22
CA LYS A 332 -19.83 -20.55 -5.19
C LYS A 332 -19.74 -19.26 -5.99
N HIS A 333 -18.96 -18.30 -5.49
CA HIS A 333 -18.84 -16.95 -6.06
C HIS A 333 -17.42 -16.64 -6.56
N PHE A 334 -16.41 -17.29 -5.97
CA PHE A 334 -15.02 -17.04 -6.27
C PHE A 334 -14.32 -18.35 -6.64
N ASP A 335 -13.56 -18.31 -7.70
CA ASP A 335 -12.65 -19.38 -8.07
C ASP A 335 -11.46 -19.40 -7.12
N GLU A 336 -11.18 -20.53 -6.48
CA GLU A 336 -10.15 -20.66 -5.44
C GLU A 336 -8.75 -20.36 -6.00
N GLN A 337 -8.44 -20.87 -7.19
CA GLN A 337 -7.12 -20.66 -7.82
C GLN A 337 -6.91 -19.19 -8.20
N TYR A 338 -7.98 -18.53 -8.66
CA TYR A 338 -7.94 -17.10 -8.96
C TYR A 338 -7.70 -16.26 -7.70
N ILE A 339 -8.41 -16.54 -6.61
CA ILE A 339 -8.27 -15.82 -5.35
C ILE A 339 -6.86 -16.03 -4.76
N GLU A 340 -6.35 -17.26 -4.80
CA GLU A 340 -5.00 -17.55 -4.33
C GLU A 340 -3.95 -16.79 -5.15
N ALA A 341 -4.03 -16.81 -6.48
CA ALA A 341 -3.14 -16.07 -7.37
C ALA A 341 -3.22 -14.55 -7.16
N MET A 342 -4.41 -14.02 -6.82
CA MET A 342 -4.63 -12.60 -6.59
C MET A 342 -4.27 -12.14 -5.16
N GLY A 343 -3.94 -13.06 -4.26
CA GLY A 343 -3.58 -12.74 -2.87
C GLY A 343 -2.60 -11.58 -2.72
N PRO A 344 -1.44 -11.59 -3.37
CA PRO A 344 -0.48 -10.49 -3.29
C PRO A 344 -0.95 -9.20 -3.94
N VAL A 345 -1.79 -9.29 -4.98
CA VAL A 345 -2.31 -8.13 -5.73
C VAL A 345 -3.39 -7.39 -4.94
N ALA A 346 -4.10 -8.13 -4.08
CA ALA A 346 -5.24 -7.64 -3.32
C ALA A 346 -4.87 -6.98 -1.99
N ALA A 347 -3.60 -6.90 -1.60
CA ALA A 347 -3.17 -6.47 -0.28
C ALA A 347 -3.73 -5.07 0.09
N ILE A 348 -3.54 -4.08 -0.76
CA ILE A 348 -4.05 -2.72 -0.49
C ILE A 348 -5.58 -2.68 -0.47
N PRO A 349 -6.34 -3.15 -1.50
CA PRO A 349 -7.79 -3.04 -1.44
C PRO A 349 -8.43 -3.89 -0.33
N VAL A 350 -7.82 -5.01 0.09
CA VAL A 350 -8.27 -5.79 1.25
C VAL A 350 -8.07 -4.99 2.54
N GLY A 351 -6.88 -4.40 2.73
CA GLY A 351 -6.61 -3.59 3.91
C GLY A 351 -7.51 -2.35 4.01
N LEU A 352 -7.76 -1.66 2.90
CA LEU A 352 -8.73 -0.56 2.83
C LEU A 352 -10.13 -1.04 3.22
N ALA A 353 -10.54 -2.22 2.76
CA ALA A 353 -11.88 -2.76 3.03
C ALA A 353 -12.09 -3.17 4.50
N LEU A 354 -11.03 -3.29 5.30
CA LEU A 354 -11.10 -3.53 6.74
C LEU A 354 -11.51 -2.29 7.53
N ARG A 355 -11.29 -1.08 6.97
CA ARG A 355 -11.70 0.19 7.58
C ARG A 355 -13.21 0.30 7.63
N MET A 356 -13.72 0.82 8.71
CA MET A 356 -15.16 1.08 8.88
C MET A 356 -15.47 2.55 8.63
N SER A 357 -16.70 2.84 8.25
CA SER A 357 -17.16 4.22 8.00
C SER A 357 -17.08 5.17 9.20
N ASN A 358 -16.81 4.64 10.38
CA ASN A 358 -16.71 5.39 11.65
C ASN A 358 -15.30 5.32 12.28
N ASP A 359 -14.34 4.72 11.61
CA ASP A 359 -12.94 4.77 12.04
C ASP A 359 -12.45 6.21 11.83
N LYS A 360 -11.90 6.78 12.92
CA LYS A 360 -11.25 8.10 12.88
C LYS A 360 -9.81 7.93 12.43
#